data_1ddd20757d39292914a2f61fa9962f90
#
_entry.id   1ddd20757d39292914a2f61fa9962f90
#
_cell.length_a   1.000
_cell.length_b   1.000
_cell.length_c   1.000
_cell.angle_alpha   90.00
_cell.angle_beta   90.00
_cell.angle_gamma   90.00
#
_symmetry.space_group_name_H-M   'P 1'
#
loop_
_entity.id
_entity.type
_entity.pdbx_description
1 polymer ?
#
loop_
_entity_poly.entity_id
_entity_poly.type
_entity_poly.pdbx_seq_one_letter_code
_entity_poly.pdbx_strand_id
1 'polypeptide(L)'
;MAAESATPPELCFSVYHPLVPRRPVAVRQLYSVHYFEYTGAYAYPGERHDFWELLYVDKGAVRVTAGERHFRLEQGRAVFHAPGEFHAFSAAGVAPDLVVVGFGCDSPAMDFFRDRTIAIRGEERSLLGRLVAESAAAFSTPLNASSVTQLQRRGTAPFGGEQLLCAALEELLIRLIRR
;
A
#
# COMPACT_ATOMS: atom_id res chain seq x y z
N MET A 1 -60.12 46.31 6.30
CA MET A 1 -59.47 44.98 6.31
C MET A 1 -57.99 45.23 6.39
N ALA A 2 -57.38 45.01 7.59
CA ALA A 2 -55.98 45.19 7.81
C ALA A 2 -55.23 43.92 7.36
N ALA A 3 -54.20 44.09 6.52
CA ALA A 3 -53.33 43.02 6.12
C ALA A 3 -52.43 42.64 7.28
N GLU A 4 -52.54 41.42 7.78
CA GLU A 4 -51.71 40.79 8.76
C GLU A 4 -50.30 40.58 8.12
N SER A 5 -49.29 41.33 8.62
CA SER A 5 -47.92 41.17 8.18
C SER A 5 -47.36 39.88 8.84
N ALA A 6 -47.23 38.80 8.04
CA ALA A 6 -46.58 37.62 8.48
C ALA A 6 -45.07 37.91 8.70
N THR A 7 -44.63 37.81 9.96
CA THR A 7 -43.20 37.85 10.33
C THR A 7 -42.49 36.69 9.62
N PRO A 8 -41.36 36.96 8.92
CA PRO A 8 -40.62 35.90 8.31
C PRO A 8 -40.08 34.91 9.39
N PRO A 9 -40.00 33.60 9.08
CA PRO A 9 -39.53 32.61 10.05
C PRO A 9 -38.09 32.94 10.48
N GLU A 10 -37.88 32.99 11.81
CA GLU A 10 -36.53 33.18 12.39
C GLU A 10 -35.64 32.00 11.88
N LEU A 11 -34.52 32.39 11.23
CA LEU A 11 -33.48 31.42 10.84
C LEU A 11 -32.86 30.86 12.10
N CYS A 12 -33.22 29.61 12.41
CA CYS A 12 -32.60 28.86 13.52
C CYS A 12 -31.20 28.40 13.08
N PHE A 13 -30.17 29.09 13.56
CA PHE A 13 -28.77 28.66 13.35
C PHE A 13 -28.44 27.51 14.31
N SER A 14 -28.37 26.29 13.77
CA SER A 14 -27.85 25.16 14.54
C SER A 14 -26.33 25.25 14.68
N VAL A 15 -25.82 25.17 15.89
CA VAL A 15 -24.37 25.12 16.15
C VAL A 15 -23.91 23.67 16.03
N TYR A 16 -23.11 23.39 14.99
CA TYR A 16 -22.51 22.08 14.79
C TYR A 16 -21.11 22.05 15.38
N HIS A 17 -20.82 20.98 16.13
CA HIS A 17 -19.49 20.73 16.68
C HIS A 17 -18.79 19.66 15.82
N PRO A 18 -17.69 19.98 15.12
CA PRO A 18 -17.02 19.03 14.25
C PRO A 18 -16.29 17.96 15.07
N LEU A 19 -16.38 16.70 14.62
CA LEU A 19 -15.51 15.62 15.05
C LEU A 19 -14.31 15.56 14.08
N VAL A 20 -13.09 15.62 14.60
CA VAL A 20 -11.88 15.37 13.81
C VAL A 20 -11.61 13.86 13.81
N PRO A 21 -11.70 13.18 12.66
CA PRO A 21 -11.45 11.75 12.58
C PRO A 21 -10.01 11.41 12.94
N ARG A 22 -9.83 10.30 13.68
CA ARG A 22 -8.49 9.75 13.94
C ARG A 22 -7.95 9.07 12.69
N ARG A 23 -6.66 9.24 12.42
CA ARG A 23 -5.93 8.56 11.34
C ARG A 23 -4.83 7.69 11.94
N PRO A 24 -5.17 6.47 12.42
CA PRO A 24 -4.22 5.59 13.09
C PRO A 24 -3.13 5.05 12.17
N VAL A 25 -3.37 5.01 10.87
CA VAL A 25 -2.39 4.67 9.83
C VAL A 25 -2.38 5.80 8.81
N ALA A 26 -1.20 6.32 8.50
CA ALA A 26 -1.03 7.34 7.47
C ALA A 26 0.26 7.06 6.67
N VAL A 27 0.10 6.80 5.39
CA VAL A 27 1.21 6.67 4.44
C VAL A 27 1.68 8.08 4.07
N ARG A 28 2.92 8.41 4.38
CA ARG A 28 3.47 9.75 4.19
C ARG A 28 4.40 9.87 2.99
N GLN A 29 5.07 8.77 2.62
CA GLN A 29 5.98 8.70 1.49
C GLN A 29 5.71 7.42 0.68
N LEU A 30 5.94 7.52 -0.63
CA LEU A 30 6.00 6.39 -1.54
C LEU A 30 7.39 6.37 -2.15
N TYR A 31 8.08 5.25 -2.03
CA TYR A 31 9.43 5.04 -2.57
C TYR A 31 9.38 4.28 -3.89
N SER A 32 8.61 3.20 -3.92
CA SER A 32 8.46 2.34 -5.09
C SER A 32 7.09 1.68 -5.15
N VAL A 33 6.63 1.39 -6.35
CA VAL A 33 5.51 0.48 -6.61
C VAL A 33 5.89 -0.34 -7.84
N HIS A 34 5.94 -1.66 -7.67
CA HIS A 34 6.35 -2.58 -8.71
C HIS A 34 5.33 -3.69 -8.92
N TYR A 35 5.24 -4.15 -10.14
CA TYR A 35 4.68 -5.44 -10.51
C TYR A 35 5.72 -6.15 -11.37
N PHE A 36 6.32 -7.20 -10.81
CA PHE A 36 7.37 -7.97 -11.46
C PHE A 36 6.86 -9.32 -11.91
N GLU A 37 7.21 -9.71 -13.11
CA GLU A 37 7.05 -11.04 -13.66
C GLU A 37 8.45 -11.65 -13.83
N TYR A 38 8.86 -12.52 -12.93
CA TYR A 38 10.20 -13.08 -12.93
C TYR A 38 10.25 -14.49 -13.52
N THR A 39 11.44 -14.90 -13.90
CA THR A 39 11.70 -16.30 -14.28
C THR A 39 11.85 -17.20 -13.06
N GLY A 40 11.66 -18.51 -13.24
CA GLY A 40 11.81 -19.49 -12.15
C GLY A 40 13.24 -19.64 -11.59
N ALA A 41 14.24 -18.99 -12.21
CA ALA A 41 15.63 -18.97 -11.78
C ALA A 41 16.06 -17.64 -11.16
N TYR A 42 15.15 -16.66 -11.05
CA TYR A 42 15.49 -15.32 -10.55
C TYR A 42 15.89 -15.35 -9.07
N ALA A 43 16.92 -14.59 -8.73
CA ALA A 43 17.34 -14.33 -7.34
C ALA A 43 17.67 -12.86 -7.18
N TYR A 44 17.05 -12.24 -6.19
CA TYR A 44 17.37 -10.90 -5.74
C TYR A 44 18.36 -11.02 -4.57
N PRO A 45 19.55 -10.40 -4.66
CA PRO A 45 20.62 -10.59 -3.68
C PRO A 45 20.28 -9.95 -2.32
N GLY A 46 19.35 -9.01 -2.31
CA GLY A 46 18.85 -8.35 -1.12
C GLY A 46 19.34 -6.92 -0.95
N GLU A 47 18.64 -6.23 -0.06
CA GLU A 47 18.89 -4.86 0.33
C GLU A 47 18.48 -4.58 1.78
N ARG A 48 18.74 -3.34 2.21
CA ARG A 48 18.29 -2.79 3.49
C ARG A 48 17.99 -1.31 3.28
N HIS A 49 16.83 -0.87 3.73
CA HIS A 49 16.42 0.53 3.66
C HIS A 49 15.65 0.94 4.92
N ASP A 50 15.36 2.22 5.09
CA ASP A 50 14.79 2.83 6.30
C ASP A 50 13.26 3.05 6.21
N PHE A 51 12.59 2.35 5.30
CA PHE A 51 11.13 2.41 5.10
C PHE A 51 10.53 1.00 5.08
N TRP A 52 9.20 0.91 5.15
CA TRP A 52 8.46 -0.34 5.04
C TRP A 52 8.37 -0.82 3.59
N GLU A 53 8.51 -2.11 3.39
CA GLU A 53 8.25 -2.73 2.09
C GLU A 53 7.25 -3.87 2.22
N LEU A 54 6.18 -3.81 1.42
CA LEU A 54 5.25 -4.91 1.19
C LEU A 54 5.74 -5.75 0.03
N LEU A 55 5.94 -7.05 0.23
CA LEU A 55 6.14 -8.06 -0.79
C LEU A 55 4.92 -9.00 -0.80
N TYR A 56 4.17 -9.03 -1.91
CA TYR A 56 3.03 -9.90 -2.13
C TYR A 56 3.28 -10.82 -3.33
N VAL A 57 2.99 -12.12 -3.17
CA VAL A 57 3.09 -13.10 -4.25
C VAL A 57 1.74 -13.22 -4.94
N ASP A 58 1.63 -12.65 -6.14
CA ASP A 58 0.42 -12.74 -6.96
C ASP A 58 0.31 -14.08 -7.68
N LYS A 59 1.46 -14.66 -8.10
CA LYS A 59 1.55 -15.98 -8.72
C LYS A 59 2.84 -16.69 -8.32
N GLY A 60 2.80 -18.02 -8.26
CA GLY A 60 3.95 -18.85 -7.96
C GLY A 60 4.37 -18.82 -6.49
N ALA A 61 5.67 -18.82 -6.24
CA ALA A 61 6.23 -18.81 -4.89
C ALA A 61 7.67 -18.29 -4.89
N VAL A 62 8.10 -17.71 -3.75
CA VAL A 62 9.49 -17.28 -3.51
C VAL A 62 10.02 -17.84 -2.20
N ARG A 63 11.33 -18.02 -2.11
CA ARG A 63 12.05 -18.16 -0.84
C ARG A 63 12.48 -16.78 -0.40
N VAL A 64 12.08 -16.39 0.80
CA VAL A 64 12.35 -15.07 1.37
C VAL A 64 13.36 -15.20 2.49
N THR A 65 14.31 -14.27 2.52
CA THR A 65 15.13 -13.96 3.70
C THR A 65 14.62 -12.64 4.26
N ALA A 66 14.31 -12.59 5.56
CA ALA A 66 13.88 -11.41 6.28
C ALA A 66 14.59 -11.38 7.65
N GLY A 67 15.63 -10.53 7.77
CA GLY A 67 16.58 -10.61 8.87
C GLY A 67 17.26 -11.98 8.94
N GLU A 68 17.07 -12.68 10.05
CA GLU A 68 17.59 -14.05 10.26
C GLU A 68 16.59 -15.14 9.82
N ARG A 69 15.37 -14.76 9.43
CA ARG A 69 14.34 -15.72 9.06
C ARG A 69 14.43 -16.10 7.59
N HIS A 70 14.24 -17.41 7.33
CA HIS A 70 14.18 -17.96 5.98
C HIS A 70 12.89 -18.76 5.85
N PHE A 71 12.06 -18.44 4.86
CA PHE A 71 10.78 -19.12 4.66
C PHE A 71 10.34 -19.09 3.20
N ARG A 72 9.39 -19.95 2.88
CA ARG A 72 8.72 -19.95 1.58
C ARG A 72 7.45 -19.10 1.68
N LEU A 73 7.31 -18.14 0.77
CA LEU A 73 6.11 -17.33 0.61
C LEU A 73 5.39 -17.78 -0.67
N GLU A 74 4.16 -18.19 -0.52
CA GLU A 74 3.35 -18.77 -1.60
C GLU A 74 2.34 -17.75 -2.13
N GLN A 75 1.77 -18.07 -3.30
CA GLN A 75 0.70 -17.28 -3.93
C GLN A 75 -0.39 -16.90 -2.94
N GLY A 76 -0.84 -15.64 -3.01
CA GLY A 76 -1.87 -15.10 -2.14
C GLY A 76 -1.38 -14.70 -0.75
N ARG A 77 -0.08 -14.74 -0.49
CA ARG A 77 0.52 -14.32 0.79
C ARG A 77 1.42 -13.12 0.62
N ALA A 78 1.52 -12.35 1.69
CA ALA A 78 2.39 -11.19 1.79
C ALA A 78 3.27 -11.25 3.02
N VAL A 79 4.41 -10.57 2.97
CA VAL A 79 5.27 -10.20 4.09
C VAL A 79 5.53 -8.70 4.03
N PHE A 80 5.75 -8.09 5.18
CA PHE A 80 6.18 -6.69 5.30
C PHE A 80 7.58 -6.66 5.91
N HIS A 81 8.52 -6.10 5.16
CA HIS A 81 9.87 -5.84 5.63
C HIS A 81 9.89 -4.52 6.39
N ALA A 82 10.37 -4.57 7.62
CA ALA A 82 10.43 -3.39 8.48
C ALA A 82 11.63 -2.49 8.13
N PRO A 83 11.57 -1.19 8.46
CA PRO A 83 12.74 -0.31 8.35
C PRO A 83 13.98 -0.92 8.99
N GLY A 84 15.10 -0.96 8.26
CA GLY A 84 16.37 -1.51 8.69
C GLY A 84 16.50 -3.04 8.63
N GLU A 85 15.45 -3.78 8.27
CA GLU A 85 15.52 -5.23 8.09
C GLU A 85 16.21 -5.57 6.76
N PHE A 86 17.25 -6.43 6.79
CA PHE A 86 17.80 -6.99 5.56
C PHE A 86 16.79 -7.96 4.96
N HIS A 87 16.53 -7.84 3.66
CA HIS A 87 15.63 -8.75 2.96
C HIS A 87 16.14 -9.10 1.57
N ALA A 88 15.86 -10.33 1.17
CA ALA A 88 16.22 -10.91 -0.12
C ALA A 88 15.15 -11.93 -0.52
N PHE A 89 15.08 -12.27 -1.81
CA PHE A 89 14.24 -13.37 -2.25
C PHE A 89 14.80 -14.07 -3.49
N SER A 90 14.37 -15.32 -3.67
CA SER A 90 14.63 -16.08 -4.90
C SER A 90 13.37 -16.85 -5.31
N ALA A 91 13.21 -17.07 -6.60
CA ALA A 91 12.16 -17.92 -7.12
C ALA A 91 12.27 -19.34 -6.52
N ALA A 92 11.13 -19.95 -6.21
CA ALA A 92 11.08 -21.27 -5.58
C ALA A 92 10.86 -22.42 -6.58
N GLY A 93 11.50 -22.30 -7.75
CA GLY A 93 11.39 -23.29 -8.84
C GLY A 93 10.19 -23.07 -9.77
N VAL A 94 9.36 -22.04 -9.49
CA VAL A 94 8.23 -21.61 -10.33
C VAL A 94 8.40 -20.13 -10.59
N ALA A 95 8.09 -19.66 -11.79
CA ALA A 95 8.12 -18.22 -12.13
C ALA A 95 7.14 -17.43 -11.25
N PRO A 96 7.62 -16.50 -10.40
CA PRO A 96 6.74 -15.72 -9.54
C PRO A 96 6.34 -14.40 -10.19
N ASP A 97 5.08 -13.97 -9.96
CA ASP A 97 4.64 -12.61 -10.18
C ASP A 97 4.48 -11.94 -8.80
N LEU A 98 5.06 -10.76 -8.65
CA LEU A 98 5.18 -10.08 -7.36
C LEU A 98 4.67 -8.64 -7.43
N VAL A 99 3.94 -8.22 -6.40
CA VAL A 99 3.72 -6.80 -6.11
C VAL A 99 4.67 -6.40 -4.99
N VAL A 100 5.46 -5.34 -5.23
CA VAL A 100 6.38 -4.78 -4.24
C VAL A 100 6.07 -3.30 -4.07
N VAL A 101 5.88 -2.85 -2.81
CA VAL A 101 5.54 -1.46 -2.50
C VAL A 101 6.39 -0.95 -1.35
N GLY A 102 7.25 0.02 -1.64
CA GLY A 102 8.04 0.75 -0.64
C GLY A 102 7.30 2.01 -0.17
N PHE A 103 7.10 2.16 1.14
CA PHE A 103 6.35 3.29 1.70
C PHE A 103 6.80 3.68 3.12
N GLY A 104 6.63 4.97 3.45
CA GLY A 104 6.86 5.51 4.78
C GLY A 104 5.58 5.58 5.60
N CYS A 105 5.59 4.97 6.79
CA CYS A 105 4.50 5.03 7.77
C CYS A 105 5.07 4.90 9.19
N ASP A 106 4.90 5.96 10.00
CA ASP A 106 5.42 6.05 11.36
C ASP A 106 4.44 5.54 12.43
N SER A 107 3.31 4.97 12.01
CA SER A 107 2.30 4.48 12.95
C SER A 107 2.81 3.30 13.77
N PRO A 108 2.66 3.32 15.12
CA PRO A 108 2.95 2.16 15.95
C PRO A 108 2.13 0.91 15.58
N ALA A 109 0.98 1.08 14.91
CA ALA A 109 0.18 -0.03 14.42
C ALA A 109 0.92 -0.90 13.37
N MET A 110 1.97 -0.37 12.74
CA MET A 110 2.82 -1.11 11.80
C MET A 110 3.58 -2.26 12.46
N ASP A 111 3.79 -2.24 13.77
CA ASP A 111 4.41 -3.35 14.49
C ASP A 111 3.62 -4.65 14.39
N PHE A 112 2.31 -4.57 14.08
CA PHE A 112 1.50 -5.74 13.74
C PHE A 112 2.10 -6.58 12.60
N PHE A 113 2.78 -5.95 11.65
CA PHE A 113 3.30 -6.61 10.46
C PHE A 113 4.67 -7.28 10.66
N ARG A 114 5.38 -6.97 11.76
CA ARG A 114 6.69 -7.56 12.03
C ARG A 114 6.60 -9.07 12.17
N ASP A 115 7.55 -9.76 11.58
CA ASP A 115 7.75 -11.21 11.72
C ASP A 115 6.56 -12.08 11.28
N ARG A 116 5.69 -11.56 10.43
CA ARG A 116 4.46 -12.26 10.00
C ARG A 116 4.40 -12.43 8.49
N THR A 117 3.81 -13.55 8.08
CA THR A 117 3.28 -13.73 6.74
C THR A 117 1.75 -13.70 6.81
N ILE A 118 1.12 -12.93 5.91
CA ILE A 118 -0.31 -12.65 5.96
C ILE A 118 -0.97 -13.13 4.67
N ALA A 119 -2.09 -13.83 4.76
CA ALA A 119 -2.88 -14.18 3.59
C ALA A 119 -3.68 -12.95 3.11
N ILE A 120 -3.58 -12.65 1.83
CA ILE A 120 -4.33 -11.60 1.13
C ILE A 120 -5.56 -12.24 0.48
N ARG A 121 -6.76 -11.73 0.75
CA ARG A 121 -8.02 -12.35 0.30
C ARG A 121 -8.97 -11.30 -0.26
N GLY A 122 -9.90 -11.73 -1.12
CA GLY A 122 -11.06 -10.95 -1.56
C GLY A 122 -10.75 -9.47 -1.83
N GLU A 123 -11.32 -8.60 -1.02
CA GLU A 123 -11.19 -7.14 -1.16
C GLU A 123 -9.76 -6.63 -1.04
N GLU A 124 -8.90 -7.28 -0.25
CA GLU A 124 -7.50 -6.88 -0.08
C GLU A 124 -6.70 -7.10 -1.38
N ARG A 125 -7.01 -8.18 -2.12
CA ARG A 125 -6.44 -8.39 -3.46
C ARG A 125 -6.92 -7.29 -4.42
N SER A 126 -8.19 -6.89 -4.34
CA SER A 126 -8.71 -5.81 -5.15
C SER A 126 -8.03 -4.47 -4.83
N LEU A 127 -7.69 -4.22 -3.56
CA LEU A 127 -6.93 -3.05 -3.13
C LEU A 127 -5.51 -3.05 -3.72
N LEU A 128 -4.81 -4.19 -3.72
CA LEU A 128 -3.50 -4.33 -4.38
C LEU A 128 -3.60 -4.06 -5.89
N GLY A 129 -4.62 -4.59 -6.56
CA GLY A 129 -4.87 -4.30 -7.98
C GLY A 129 -5.10 -2.82 -8.25
N ARG A 130 -5.90 -2.13 -7.42
CA ARG A 130 -6.10 -0.66 -7.51
C ARG A 130 -4.79 0.09 -7.29
N LEU A 131 -4.00 -0.29 -6.30
CA LEU A 131 -2.73 0.31 -5.98
C LEU A 131 -1.77 0.26 -7.18
N VAL A 132 -1.65 -0.89 -7.84
CA VAL A 132 -0.85 -1.07 -9.06
C VAL A 132 -1.41 -0.22 -10.21
N ALA A 133 -2.73 -0.20 -10.41
CA ALA A 133 -3.38 0.57 -11.47
C ALA A 133 -3.21 2.09 -11.28
N GLU A 134 -3.43 2.61 -10.07
CA GLU A 134 -3.22 4.03 -9.74
C GLU A 134 -1.75 4.43 -9.90
N SER A 135 -0.82 3.55 -9.52
CA SER A 135 0.62 3.79 -9.73
C SER A 135 0.95 3.90 -11.22
N ALA A 136 0.46 2.98 -12.04
CA ALA A 136 0.68 3.02 -13.49
C ALA A 136 0.09 4.28 -14.14
N ALA A 137 -1.02 4.81 -13.62
CA ALA A 137 -1.65 6.02 -14.10
C ALA A 137 -0.93 7.30 -13.61
N ALA A 138 -0.48 7.34 -12.35
CA ALA A 138 0.12 8.52 -11.74
C ALA A 138 1.59 8.71 -12.11
N PHE A 139 2.35 7.60 -12.29
CA PHE A 139 3.79 7.65 -12.51
C PHE A 139 4.19 7.17 -13.91
N SER A 140 5.24 7.79 -14.47
CA SER A 140 5.86 7.33 -15.71
C SER A 140 6.92 6.25 -15.47
N THR A 141 7.32 6.03 -14.23
CA THR A 141 8.23 4.96 -13.82
C THR A 141 7.62 3.60 -14.17
N PRO A 142 8.30 2.75 -14.97
CA PRO A 142 7.78 1.45 -15.30
C PRO A 142 7.64 0.55 -14.07
N LEU A 143 6.52 -0.17 -13.96
CA LEU A 143 6.26 -1.06 -12.82
C LEU A 143 7.28 -2.20 -12.69
N ASN A 144 7.92 -2.60 -13.78
CA ASN A 144 8.91 -3.68 -13.82
C ASN A 144 10.37 -3.21 -13.79
N ALA A 145 10.63 -1.93 -13.50
CA ALA A 145 11.99 -1.40 -13.40
C ALA A 145 12.57 -1.68 -12.00
N SER A 146 13.61 -2.53 -11.93
CA SER A 146 14.22 -2.98 -10.67
C SER A 146 15.23 -2.01 -10.04
N SER A 147 15.66 -0.97 -10.77
CA SER A 147 16.70 -0.02 -10.32
C SER A 147 16.15 1.39 -10.07
N VAL A 148 14.87 1.48 -9.70
CA VAL A 148 14.21 2.78 -9.46
C VAL A 148 14.52 3.25 -8.04
N THR A 149 15.12 4.43 -7.95
CA THR A 149 15.37 5.13 -6.68
C THR A 149 14.36 6.24 -6.40
N GLN A 150 13.52 6.60 -7.39
CA GLN A 150 12.52 7.66 -7.27
C GLN A 150 11.39 7.46 -8.28
N LEU A 151 10.16 7.55 -7.82
CA LEU A 151 8.97 7.58 -8.68
C LEU A 151 8.91 8.91 -9.45
N GLN A 152 8.66 8.83 -10.77
CA GLN A 152 8.55 9.98 -11.65
C GLN A 152 7.07 10.24 -11.98
N ARG A 153 6.56 11.42 -11.61
CA ARG A 153 5.17 11.81 -11.90
C ARG A 153 4.94 11.95 -13.40
N ARG A 154 3.77 11.49 -13.86
CA ARG A 154 3.33 11.81 -15.23
C ARG A 154 2.81 13.23 -15.29
N GLY A 155 3.12 13.96 -16.38
CA GLY A 155 2.52 15.26 -16.64
C GLY A 155 1.01 15.22 -16.88
N THR A 156 0.48 14.04 -17.27
CA THR A 156 -0.95 13.76 -17.52
C THR A 156 -1.57 12.88 -16.44
N ALA A 157 -0.98 12.86 -15.23
CA ALA A 157 -1.50 12.07 -14.13
C ALA A 157 -2.97 12.44 -13.80
N PRO A 158 -3.85 11.46 -13.52
CA PRO A 158 -5.21 11.75 -13.13
C PRO A 158 -5.26 12.54 -11.82
N PHE A 159 -6.25 13.44 -11.70
CA PHE A 159 -6.48 14.18 -10.47
C PHE A 159 -6.64 13.23 -9.27
N GLY A 160 -5.82 13.43 -8.24
CA GLY A 160 -5.90 12.65 -7.00
C GLY A 160 -5.35 11.22 -7.09
N GLY A 161 -4.68 10.80 -8.18
CA GLY A 161 -4.18 9.42 -8.34
C GLY A 161 -3.24 8.99 -7.22
N GLU A 162 -2.26 9.83 -6.83
CA GLU A 162 -1.37 9.55 -5.70
C GLU A 162 -2.14 9.42 -4.37
N GLN A 163 -3.18 10.24 -4.18
CA GLN A 163 -4.02 10.17 -2.98
C GLN A 163 -4.85 8.89 -2.94
N LEU A 164 -5.41 8.46 -4.08
CA LEU A 164 -6.14 7.19 -4.18
C LEU A 164 -5.23 5.99 -3.96
N LEU A 165 -3.99 6.05 -4.45
CA LEU A 165 -2.97 5.03 -4.19
C LEU A 165 -2.69 4.93 -2.68
N CYS A 166 -2.38 6.05 -2.01
CA CYS A 166 -2.16 6.07 -0.56
C CYS A 166 -3.40 5.61 0.21
N ALA A 167 -4.61 6.03 -0.20
CA ALA A 167 -5.85 5.61 0.43
C ALA A 167 -6.08 4.09 0.30
N ALA A 168 -5.80 3.51 -0.87
CA ALA A 168 -5.89 2.06 -1.07
C ALA A 168 -4.89 1.29 -0.21
N LEU A 169 -3.67 1.80 -0.06
CA LEU A 169 -2.65 1.21 0.81
C LEU A 169 -3.03 1.33 2.29
N GLU A 170 -3.47 2.51 2.75
CA GLU A 170 -3.95 2.72 4.11
C GLU A 170 -5.15 1.81 4.44
N GLU A 171 -6.11 1.68 3.51
CA GLU A 171 -7.24 0.77 3.65
C GLU A 171 -6.79 -0.69 3.78
N LEU A 172 -5.85 -1.12 2.92
CA LEU A 172 -5.26 -2.47 2.97
C LEU A 172 -4.63 -2.74 4.35
N LEU A 173 -3.77 -1.85 4.83
CA LEU A 173 -3.10 -1.98 6.12
C LEU A 173 -4.10 -2.07 7.27
N ILE A 174 -5.11 -1.19 7.30
CA ILE A 174 -6.15 -1.17 8.33
C ILE A 174 -6.96 -2.48 8.32
N ARG A 175 -7.36 -2.97 7.14
CA ARG A 175 -8.11 -4.22 7.02
C ARG A 175 -7.32 -5.42 7.53
N LEU A 176 -6.03 -5.49 7.22
CA LEU A 176 -5.15 -6.55 7.69
C LEU A 176 -4.96 -6.53 9.22
N ILE A 177 -4.83 -5.34 9.82
CA ILE A 177 -4.70 -5.17 11.28
C ILE A 177 -6.01 -5.53 12.01
N ARG A 178 -7.16 -5.31 11.39
CA ARG A 178 -8.49 -5.54 12.01
C ARG A 178 -8.94 -7.00 12.02
N ARG A 179 -8.17 -7.89 11.44
CA ARG A 179 -8.42 -9.34 11.48
C ARG A 179 -7.93 -9.91 12.80
#